data_ab7c2e6efbbfaa0b787c186ffa2e2bda
#
_entry.id   ab7c2e6efbbfaa0b787c186ffa2e2bda
#
_cell.length_a   1.000
_cell.length_b   1.000
_cell.length_c   1.000
_cell.angle_alpha   90.00
_cell.angle_beta   90.00
_cell.angle_gamma   90.00
#
_symmetry.space_group_name_H-M   'P 1'
#
loop_
_entity.id
_entity.type
_entity.pdbx_description
1 polymer ?
#
loop_
_entity_poly.entity_id
_entity_poly.type
_entity_poly.pdbx_seq_one_letter_code
_entity_poly.pdbx_strand_id
1 'polypeptide(L)'
;KKIYLIAEACDNHFGSLDNAKLMIRLAKKNGADIIKFQHHIPDEEMLPIVPKSKNFKLSLYKFLKKYALKLKDHEILKKYCKKNNITYLCTPFSYKAAKELNELGVSFFKVGSGEFTDLMFIEKLLKFNKPIIFSTGMSSVNEINFMYRYLKKNKFKNQQIAFMNCTSEYPPRINDINLKFILQMQKNYSDFTIGHSDHTNSIYTSLSAASLGARIIEKHVYL
;
A
#
# COMPACT_ATOMS: atom_id res chain seq x y z
N LYS A 1 -4.91 -5.69 21.69
CA LYS A 1 -5.39 -4.72 20.67
C LYS A 1 -5.53 -5.45 19.34
N LYS A 2 -6.54 -5.09 18.50
CA LYS A 2 -6.78 -5.72 17.19
C LYS A 2 -5.59 -5.47 16.23
N ILE A 3 -5.23 -6.46 15.42
CA ILE A 3 -4.31 -6.36 14.29
C ILE A 3 -5.19 -6.39 13.03
N TYR A 4 -4.91 -5.52 12.08
CA TYR A 4 -5.59 -5.48 10.78
C TYR A 4 -4.72 -6.18 9.72
N LEU A 5 -5.35 -7.09 8.97
CA LEU A 5 -4.69 -7.82 7.89
C LEU A 5 -5.11 -7.24 6.54
N ILE A 6 -4.13 -6.77 5.77
CA ILE A 6 -4.29 -6.28 4.39
C ILE A 6 -3.81 -7.37 3.42
N ALA A 7 -4.73 -7.89 2.60
CA ALA A 7 -4.39 -8.72 1.47
C ALA A 7 -4.05 -7.80 0.28
N GLU A 8 -2.79 -7.79 -0.15
CA GLU A 8 -2.33 -7.00 -1.31
C GLU A 8 -2.53 -7.77 -2.60
N ALA A 9 -3.53 -7.39 -3.36
CA ALA A 9 -3.80 -7.98 -4.68
C ALA A 9 -2.83 -7.48 -5.76
N CYS A 10 -2.29 -6.25 -5.59
CA CYS A 10 -1.41 -5.64 -6.57
C CYS A 10 -2.02 -5.74 -7.99
N ASP A 11 -1.20 -6.04 -9.01
CA ASP A 11 -1.63 -6.33 -10.38
C ASP A 11 -1.80 -7.84 -10.68
N ASN A 12 -1.82 -8.69 -9.65
CA ASN A 12 -1.94 -10.15 -9.80
C ASN A 12 -3.26 -10.61 -10.43
N HIS A 13 -4.22 -9.70 -10.60
CA HIS A 13 -5.45 -9.92 -11.38
C HIS A 13 -5.22 -9.86 -12.90
N PHE A 14 -4.06 -9.36 -13.38
CA PHE A 14 -3.72 -9.21 -14.82
C PHE A 14 -4.82 -8.51 -15.64
N GLY A 15 -5.43 -7.44 -15.10
CA GLY A 15 -6.51 -6.69 -15.75
C GLY A 15 -7.87 -7.40 -15.79
N SER A 16 -7.98 -8.59 -15.23
CA SER A 16 -9.23 -9.35 -15.17
C SER A 16 -10.07 -8.94 -13.96
N LEU A 17 -11.25 -8.38 -14.21
CA LEU A 17 -12.20 -8.02 -13.16
C LEU A 17 -12.71 -9.25 -12.39
N ASP A 18 -12.82 -10.40 -13.07
CA ASP A 18 -13.28 -11.65 -12.44
C ASP A 18 -12.21 -12.23 -11.51
N ASN A 19 -10.94 -12.18 -11.90
CA ASN A 19 -9.82 -12.54 -11.03
C ASN A 19 -9.79 -11.61 -9.81
N ALA A 20 -9.92 -10.30 -10.00
CA ALA A 20 -9.95 -9.33 -8.91
C ALA A 20 -11.11 -9.61 -7.93
N LYS A 21 -12.31 -9.94 -8.43
CA LYS A 21 -13.45 -10.35 -7.60
C LYS A 21 -13.19 -11.68 -6.88
N LEU A 22 -12.54 -12.64 -7.53
CA LEU A 22 -12.16 -13.90 -6.89
C LEU A 22 -11.17 -13.65 -5.75
N MET A 23 -10.15 -12.80 -5.96
CA MET A 23 -9.22 -12.39 -4.90
C MET A 23 -9.94 -11.75 -3.71
N ILE A 24 -10.94 -10.90 -3.93
CA ILE A 24 -11.77 -10.30 -2.86
C ILE A 24 -12.45 -11.40 -2.03
N ARG A 25 -13.11 -12.38 -2.67
CA ARG A 25 -13.79 -13.47 -1.96
C ARG A 25 -12.80 -14.33 -1.16
N LEU A 26 -11.67 -14.68 -1.77
CA LEU A 26 -10.64 -15.50 -1.12
C LEU A 26 -9.99 -14.75 0.05
N ALA A 27 -9.65 -13.48 -0.10
CA ALA A 27 -9.12 -12.64 0.97
C ALA A 27 -10.09 -12.61 2.16
N LYS A 28 -11.37 -12.35 1.90
CA LYS A 28 -12.41 -12.36 2.97
C LYS A 28 -12.56 -13.72 3.62
N LYS A 29 -12.65 -14.79 2.83
CA LYS A 29 -12.79 -16.17 3.33
C LYS A 29 -11.63 -16.57 4.24
N ASN A 30 -10.42 -16.06 3.96
CA ASN A 30 -9.21 -16.34 4.74
C ASN A 30 -8.90 -15.28 5.81
N GLY A 31 -9.88 -14.46 6.20
CA GLY A 31 -9.79 -13.60 7.39
C GLY A 31 -9.14 -12.23 7.17
N ALA A 32 -8.89 -11.80 5.94
CA ALA A 32 -8.43 -10.44 5.69
C ALA A 32 -9.51 -9.40 6.06
N ASP A 33 -9.10 -8.33 6.72
CA ASP A 33 -9.96 -7.17 7.02
C ASP A 33 -10.08 -6.22 5.82
N ILE A 34 -9.01 -6.15 5.03
CA ILE A 34 -8.82 -5.20 3.93
C ILE A 34 -8.25 -5.95 2.73
N ILE A 35 -8.73 -5.62 1.53
CA ILE A 35 -8.04 -5.96 0.28
C ILE A 35 -7.54 -4.71 -0.40
N LYS A 36 -6.30 -4.73 -0.89
CA LYS A 36 -5.65 -3.59 -1.51
C LYS A 36 -5.37 -3.84 -2.99
N PHE A 37 -5.71 -2.85 -3.80
CA PHE A 37 -5.41 -2.75 -5.22
C PHE A 37 -4.49 -1.57 -5.49
N GLN A 38 -4.11 -1.40 -6.75
CA GLN A 38 -3.29 -0.29 -7.22
C GLN A 38 -4.04 0.45 -8.33
N HIS A 39 -4.04 1.78 -8.29
CA HIS A 39 -4.62 2.60 -9.35
C HIS A 39 -3.51 3.31 -10.11
N HIS A 40 -3.23 2.77 -11.29
CA HIS A 40 -2.21 3.23 -12.20
C HIS A 40 -2.81 4.03 -13.34
N ILE A 41 -2.23 5.20 -13.61
CA ILE A 41 -2.43 6.01 -14.81
C ILE A 41 -1.05 6.23 -15.43
N PRO A 42 -0.54 5.29 -16.23
CA PRO A 42 0.88 5.23 -16.59
C PRO A 42 1.46 6.53 -17.15
N ASP A 43 0.68 7.30 -17.89
CA ASP A 43 1.11 8.59 -18.45
C ASP A 43 1.28 9.70 -17.39
N GLU A 44 0.74 9.49 -16.18
CA GLU A 44 0.85 10.42 -15.05
C GLU A 44 1.88 9.97 -14.00
N GLU A 45 2.50 8.81 -14.20
CA GLU A 45 3.39 8.17 -13.22
C GLU A 45 4.82 8.06 -13.70
N MET A 46 5.01 7.82 -15.00
CA MET A 46 6.33 7.52 -15.54
C MET A 46 6.46 7.89 -17.00
N LEU A 47 7.71 8.05 -17.43
CA LEU A 47 8.01 8.21 -18.85
C LEU A 47 7.73 6.90 -19.61
N PRO A 48 7.27 6.97 -20.87
CA PRO A 48 7.06 5.77 -21.69
C PRO A 48 8.33 4.95 -21.95
N ILE A 49 9.49 5.61 -21.88
CA ILE A 49 10.80 5.00 -22.07
C ILE A 49 11.39 4.68 -20.70
N VAL A 50 11.02 3.51 -20.17
CA VAL A 50 11.59 2.97 -18.92
C VAL A 50 12.36 1.70 -19.21
N PRO A 51 13.50 1.45 -18.53
CA PRO A 51 14.25 0.22 -18.67
C PRO A 51 13.37 -1.01 -18.38
N LYS A 52 13.55 -2.05 -19.18
CA LYS A 52 12.92 -3.34 -18.91
C LYS A 52 13.72 -4.06 -17.84
N SER A 53 13.08 -4.42 -16.74
CA SER A 53 13.68 -5.32 -15.75
C SER A 53 13.95 -6.70 -16.35
N LYS A 54 15.04 -7.35 -15.95
CA LYS A 54 15.42 -8.70 -16.43
C LYS A 54 14.33 -9.74 -16.17
N ASN A 55 13.52 -9.55 -15.15
CA ASN A 55 12.50 -10.50 -14.70
C ASN A 55 11.16 -10.35 -15.44
N PHE A 56 10.98 -9.33 -16.27
CA PHE A 56 9.71 -9.06 -16.94
C PHE A 56 9.82 -9.14 -18.47
N LYS A 57 8.79 -9.67 -19.12
CA LYS A 57 8.71 -9.71 -20.60
C LYS A 57 8.43 -8.33 -21.21
N LEU A 58 7.76 -7.46 -20.50
CA LEU A 58 7.40 -6.08 -20.89
C LEU A 58 8.11 -5.07 -19.99
N SER A 59 8.32 -3.83 -20.47
CA SER A 59 8.65 -2.73 -19.57
C SER A 59 7.48 -2.44 -18.65
N LEU A 60 7.73 -1.86 -17.47
CA LEU A 60 6.67 -1.54 -16.50
C LEU A 60 5.56 -0.68 -17.13
N TYR A 61 5.93 0.35 -17.89
CA TYR A 61 4.95 1.18 -18.60
C TYR A 61 4.02 0.36 -19.52
N LYS A 62 4.58 -0.53 -20.36
CA LYS A 62 3.78 -1.38 -21.25
C LYS A 62 2.93 -2.40 -20.49
N PHE A 63 3.45 -2.92 -19.39
CA PHE A 63 2.71 -3.83 -18.52
C PHE A 63 1.49 -3.13 -17.91
N LEU A 64 1.67 -1.96 -17.30
CA LEU A 64 0.58 -1.20 -16.69
C LEU A 64 -0.43 -0.70 -17.73
N LYS A 65 0.03 -0.22 -18.90
CA LYS A 65 -0.89 0.12 -20.01
C LYS A 65 -1.81 -1.03 -20.42
N LYS A 66 -1.32 -2.27 -20.29
CA LYS A 66 -2.07 -3.48 -20.69
C LYS A 66 -3.00 -3.99 -19.58
N TYR A 67 -2.55 -3.94 -18.33
CA TYR A 67 -3.17 -4.68 -17.24
C TYR A 67 -3.74 -3.81 -16.10
N ALA A 68 -3.43 -2.51 -16.05
CA ALA A 68 -3.99 -1.64 -15.03
C ALA A 68 -5.51 -1.58 -15.13
N LEU A 69 -6.17 -1.66 -13.97
CA LEU A 69 -7.61 -1.48 -13.86
C LEU A 69 -7.99 -0.01 -14.15
N LYS A 70 -9.09 0.18 -14.83
CA LYS A 70 -9.66 1.51 -15.07
C LYS A 70 -10.46 1.97 -13.86
N LEU A 71 -10.70 3.28 -13.74
CA LEU A 71 -11.51 3.84 -12.65
C LEU A 71 -12.89 3.14 -12.49
N LYS A 72 -13.55 2.81 -13.60
CA LYS A 72 -14.80 2.06 -13.59
C LYS A 72 -14.68 0.68 -12.95
N ASP A 73 -13.56 0.00 -13.15
CA ASP A 73 -13.31 -1.31 -12.53
C ASP A 73 -13.11 -1.16 -11.02
N HIS A 74 -12.39 -0.13 -10.57
CA HIS A 74 -12.26 0.22 -9.15
C HIS A 74 -13.60 0.52 -8.49
N GLU A 75 -14.50 1.20 -9.19
CA GLU A 75 -15.88 1.44 -8.71
C GLU A 75 -16.63 0.12 -8.50
N ILE A 76 -16.57 -0.79 -9.47
CA ILE A 76 -17.18 -2.12 -9.38
C ILE A 76 -16.57 -2.92 -8.20
N LEU A 77 -15.26 -2.93 -8.09
CA LEU A 77 -14.55 -3.68 -7.03
C LEU A 77 -14.86 -3.11 -5.64
N LYS A 78 -14.93 -1.79 -5.49
CA LYS A 78 -15.32 -1.15 -4.22
C LYS A 78 -16.74 -1.55 -3.79
N LYS A 79 -17.71 -1.53 -4.72
CA LYS A 79 -19.07 -2.01 -4.48
C LYS A 79 -19.09 -3.51 -4.12
N TYR A 80 -18.26 -4.30 -4.80
CA TYR A 80 -18.14 -5.73 -4.56
C TYR A 80 -17.49 -6.04 -3.20
N CYS A 81 -16.50 -5.29 -2.76
CA CYS A 81 -15.92 -5.37 -1.42
C CYS A 81 -16.97 -5.09 -0.34
N LYS A 82 -17.78 -4.03 -0.51
CA LYS A 82 -18.89 -3.71 0.42
C LYS A 82 -19.87 -4.87 0.54
N LYS A 83 -20.26 -5.50 -0.59
CA LYS A 83 -21.15 -6.68 -0.60
C LYS A 83 -20.53 -7.87 0.14
N ASN A 84 -19.22 -8.03 0.13
CA ASN A 84 -18.51 -9.14 0.78
C ASN A 84 -18.00 -8.80 2.19
N ASN A 85 -18.38 -7.65 2.77
CA ASN A 85 -17.95 -7.21 4.10
C ASN A 85 -16.41 -7.21 4.29
N ILE A 86 -15.68 -6.75 3.28
CA ILE A 86 -14.24 -6.50 3.34
C ILE A 86 -13.97 -5.05 2.93
N THR A 87 -13.01 -4.42 3.59
CA THR A 87 -12.68 -3.02 3.27
C THR A 87 -11.86 -2.95 1.98
N TYR A 88 -12.28 -2.07 1.08
CA TYR A 88 -11.53 -1.74 -0.13
C TYR A 88 -10.47 -0.68 0.18
N LEU A 89 -9.21 -0.93 -0.23
CA LEU A 89 -8.10 0.01 -0.18
C LEU A 89 -7.45 0.08 -1.56
N CYS A 90 -6.88 1.23 -1.90
CA CYS A 90 -6.15 1.38 -3.14
C CYS A 90 -4.94 2.31 -2.95
N THR A 91 -3.83 1.96 -3.60
CA THR A 91 -2.63 2.80 -3.70
C THR A 91 -2.73 3.62 -4.98
N PRO A 92 -2.84 4.95 -4.92
CA PRO A 92 -2.65 5.81 -6.10
C PRO A 92 -1.16 6.02 -6.37
N PHE A 93 -0.76 5.98 -7.62
CA PHE A 93 0.63 6.24 -8.06
C PHE A 93 0.79 7.61 -8.73
N SER A 94 -0.25 8.42 -8.76
CA SER A 94 -0.20 9.81 -9.21
C SER A 94 -1.25 10.65 -8.51
N TYR A 95 -1.11 11.98 -8.57
CA TYR A 95 -2.12 12.88 -8.02
C TYR A 95 -3.49 12.71 -8.70
N LYS A 96 -3.50 12.47 -10.00
CA LYS A 96 -4.74 12.20 -10.73
C LYS A 96 -5.42 10.92 -10.24
N ALA A 97 -4.67 9.84 -10.06
CA ALA A 97 -5.18 8.61 -9.48
C ALA A 97 -5.73 8.83 -8.06
N ALA A 98 -5.03 9.62 -7.23
CA ALA A 98 -5.48 9.96 -5.89
C ALA A 98 -6.78 10.77 -5.89
N LYS A 99 -6.94 11.72 -6.82
CA LYS A 99 -8.15 12.53 -6.99
C LYS A 99 -9.32 11.63 -7.40
N GLU A 100 -9.15 10.78 -8.39
CA GLU A 100 -10.15 9.82 -8.86
C GLU A 100 -10.61 8.88 -7.72
N LEU A 101 -9.67 8.35 -6.93
CA LEU A 101 -10.00 7.53 -5.76
C LEU A 101 -10.71 8.33 -4.65
N ASN A 102 -10.35 9.60 -4.48
CA ASN A 102 -11.05 10.46 -3.53
C ASN A 102 -12.51 10.70 -3.94
N GLU A 103 -12.74 10.98 -5.21
CA GLU A 103 -14.09 11.14 -5.80
C GLU A 103 -14.88 9.81 -5.74
N LEU A 104 -14.22 8.68 -5.94
CA LEU A 104 -14.79 7.36 -5.72
C LEU A 104 -15.18 7.12 -4.24
N GLY A 105 -14.71 7.94 -3.32
CA GLY A 105 -15.05 7.87 -1.90
C GLY A 105 -14.33 6.72 -1.16
N VAL A 106 -13.02 6.51 -1.41
CA VAL A 106 -12.22 5.60 -0.57
C VAL A 106 -12.14 6.15 0.85
N SER A 107 -12.09 5.25 1.83
CA SER A 107 -12.08 5.65 3.25
C SER A 107 -10.72 6.12 3.73
N PHE A 108 -9.64 5.67 3.10
CA PHE A 108 -8.26 5.99 3.43
C PHE A 108 -7.35 5.69 2.24
N PHE A 109 -6.11 6.20 2.26
CA PHE A 109 -5.12 6.00 1.21
C PHE A 109 -3.97 5.12 1.67
N LYS A 110 -3.33 4.47 0.71
CA LYS A 110 -2.00 3.87 0.86
C LYS A 110 -1.01 4.64 0.00
N VAL A 111 0.16 4.90 0.55
CA VAL A 111 1.32 5.46 -0.18
C VAL A 111 2.38 4.37 -0.24
N GLY A 112 2.84 4.06 -1.43
CA GLY A 112 3.91 3.09 -1.67
C GLY A 112 5.28 3.59 -1.17
N SER A 113 6.25 2.69 -1.13
CA SER A 113 7.62 3.05 -0.72
C SER A 113 8.28 4.03 -1.70
N GLY A 114 7.96 3.92 -3.00
CA GLY A 114 8.50 4.81 -4.03
C GLY A 114 8.02 6.25 -3.90
N GLU A 115 6.80 6.45 -3.43
CA GLU A 115 6.17 7.77 -3.28
C GLU A 115 6.36 8.38 -1.88
N PHE A 116 7.00 7.66 -0.95
CA PHE A 116 7.13 8.09 0.45
C PHE A 116 7.87 9.43 0.60
N THR A 117 8.78 9.75 -0.28
CA THR A 117 9.56 11.01 -0.26
C THR A 117 9.03 12.08 -1.22
N ASP A 118 7.96 11.81 -1.96
CA ASP A 118 7.31 12.80 -2.83
C ASP A 118 6.44 13.76 -2.03
N LEU A 119 7.05 14.83 -1.53
CA LEU A 119 6.36 15.84 -0.73
C LEU A 119 5.21 16.51 -1.46
N MET A 120 5.37 16.77 -2.77
CA MET A 120 4.32 17.44 -3.55
C MET A 120 3.06 16.57 -3.67
N PHE A 121 3.24 15.27 -3.86
CA PHE A 121 2.16 14.30 -3.87
C PHE A 121 1.51 14.18 -2.49
N ILE A 122 2.32 14.05 -1.45
CA ILE A 122 1.85 13.90 -0.06
C ILE A 122 1.06 15.12 0.41
N GLU A 123 1.51 16.33 0.12
CA GLU A 123 0.77 17.57 0.42
C GLU A 123 -0.63 17.56 -0.18
N LYS A 124 -0.76 17.12 -1.42
CA LYS A 124 -2.04 17.00 -2.11
C LYS A 124 -2.93 15.93 -1.47
N LEU A 125 -2.36 14.78 -1.05
CA LEU A 125 -3.09 13.74 -0.33
C LEU A 125 -3.59 14.22 1.03
N LEU A 126 -2.79 14.96 1.78
CA LEU A 126 -3.18 15.51 3.08
C LEU A 126 -4.46 16.37 2.99
N LYS A 127 -4.62 17.13 1.89
CA LYS A 127 -5.81 17.99 1.66
C LYS A 127 -7.13 17.20 1.57
N PHE A 128 -7.09 15.91 1.28
CA PHE A 128 -8.30 15.08 1.32
C PHE A 128 -8.76 14.73 2.74
N ASN A 129 -7.97 15.06 3.76
CA ASN A 129 -8.26 14.86 5.18
C ASN A 129 -8.73 13.43 5.53
N LYS A 130 -8.11 12.43 4.90
CA LYS A 130 -8.37 11.00 5.14
C LYS A 130 -7.18 10.34 5.81
N PRO A 131 -7.38 9.23 6.54
CA PRO A 131 -6.26 8.44 7.05
C PRO A 131 -5.32 8.00 5.93
N ILE A 132 -4.02 7.93 6.22
CA ILE A 132 -3.01 7.51 5.24
C ILE A 132 -2.07 6.48 5.86
N ILE A 133 -1.85 5.39 5.14
CA ILE A 133 -0.85 4.37 5.48
C ILE A 133 0.34 4.55 4.55
N PHE A 134 1.53 4.76 5.10
CA PHE A 134 2.78 4.93 4.38
C PHE A 134 3.67 3.71 4.52
N SER A 135 4.20 3.17 3.42
CA SER A 135 5.32 2.22 3.45
C SER A 135 6.64 2.98 3.46
N THR A 136 7.56 2.59 4.37
CA THR A 136 8.85 3.27 4.56
C THR A 136 10.03 2.53 3.92
N GLY A 137 9.76 1.56 3.07
CA GLY A 137 10.80 0.93 2.25
C GLY A 137 11.49 1.95 1.34
N MET A 138 12.68 1.62 0.86
CA MET A 138 13.52 2.50 0.01
C MET A 138 13.91 3.83 0.67
N SER A 139 13.65 4.02 1.97
CA SER A 139 13.93 5.25 2.69
C SER A 139 14.92 5.04 3.82
N SER A 140 15.82 5.98 3.99
CA SER A 140 16.72 6.04 5.14
C SER A 140 15.99 6.47 6.41
N VAL A 141 16.57 6.18 7.57
CA VAL A 141 16.03 6.63 8.87
C VAL A 141 15.91 8.17 8.93
N ASN A 142 16.82 8.90 8.27
CA ASN A 142 16.75 10.36 8.22
C ASN A 142 15.54 10.86 7.42
N GLU A 143 15.21 10.23 6.30
CA GLU A 143 14.03 10.55 5.51
C GLU A 143 12.76 10.21 6.27
N ILE A 144 12.71 9.07 6.97
CA ILE A 144 11.57 8.69 7.82
C ILE A 144 11.39 9.71 8.96
N ASN A 145 12.47 10.11 9.61
CA ASN A 145 12.45 11.13 10.67
C ASN A 145 11.98 12.50 10.15
N PHE A 146 12.44 12.88 8.95
CA PHE A 146 11.99 14.09 8.28
C PHE A 146 10.48 14.02 8.00
N MET A 147 10.02 12.95 7.36
CA MET A 147 8.61 12.76 7.02
C MET A 147 7.71 12.71 8.26
N TYR A 148 8.14 12.06 9.34
CA TYR A 148 7.40 12.06 10.60
C TYR A 148 7.17 13.48 11.12
N ARG A 149 8.23 14.30 11.20
CA ARG A 149 8.11 15.69 11.63
C ARG A 149 7.23 16.52 10.70
N TYR A 150 7.40 16.33 9.41
CA TYR A 150 6.62 16.99 8.37
C TYR A 150 5.12 16.67 8.50
N LEU A 151 4.76 15.40 8.61
CA LEU A 151 3.37 14.94 8.76
C LEU A 151 2.76 15.40 10.09
N LYS A 152 3.53 15.38 11.19
CA LYS A 152 3.05 15.93 12.48
C LYS A 152 2.64 17.39 12.37
N LYS A 153 3.39 18.20 11.63
CA LYS A 153 3.14 19.62 11.45
C LYS A 153 1.98 19.89 10.49
N ASN A 154 1.86 19.11 9.40
CA ASN A 154 1.01 19.44 8.25
C ASN A 154 -0.26 18.57 8.14
N LYS A 155 -0.38 17.47 8.89
CA LYS A 155 -1.61 16.68 8.89
C LYS A 155 -2.77 17.46 9.52
N PHE A 156 -3.96 17.26 9.03
CA PHE A 156 -5.15 17.84 9.63
C PHE A 156 -5.39 17.28 11.04
N LYS A 157 -6.05 18.09 11.90
CA LYS A 157 -6.49 17.61 13.22
C LYS A 157 -7.32 16.35 13.04
N ASN A 158 -7.02 15.33 13.84
CA ASN A 158 -7.65 14.01 13.80
C ASN A 158 -7.31 13.13 12.58
N GLN A 159 -6.49 13.59 11.63
CA GLN A 159 -6.03 12.74 10.54
C GLN A 159 -5.11 11.63 11.07
N GLN A 160 -5.50 10.38 10.86
CA GLN A 160 -4.75 9.22 11.30
C GLN A 160 -3.65 8.87 10.30
N ILE A 161 -2.46 8.59 10.82
CA ILE A 161 -1.29 8.19 10.02
C ILE A 161 -0.77 6.85 10.54
N ALA A 162 -0.37 5.99 9.61
CA ALA A 162 0.35 4.76 9.91
C ALA A 162 1.64 4.67 9.09
N PHE A 163 2.72 4.16 9.72
CA PHE A 163 3.97 3.81 9.05
C PHE A 163 4.14 2.29 9.04
N MET A 164 4.53 1.76 7.89
CA MET A 164 4.78 0.33 7.70
C MET A 164 6.28 0.08 7.56
N ASN A 165 6.89 -0.70 8.46
CA ASN A 165 8.18 -1.30 8.17
C ASN A 165 8.06 -2.14 6.90
N CYS A 166 8.95 -1.93 5.93
CA CYS A 166 8.87 -2.57 4.63
C CYS A 166 10.28 -2.73 4.05
N THR A 167 10.54 -3.87 3.42
CA THR A 167 11.73 -4.10 2.59
C THR A 167 11.26 -4.25 1.15
N SER A 168 11.67 -3.32 0.27
CA SER A 168 11.19 -3.23 -1.12
C SER A 168 11.98 -4.18 -2.04
N GLU A 169 12.01 -5.45 -1.69
CA GLU A 169 12.57 -6.56 -2.47
C GLU A 169 11.56 -7.71 -2.51
N TYR A 170 11.48 -8.45 -3.62
CA TYR A 170 10.45 -9.46 -3.87
C TYR A 170 11.04 -10.79 -4.39
N PRO A 171 11.28 -11.80 -3.53
CA PRO A 171 11.25 -11.74 -2.07
C PRO A 171 12.51 -11.12 -1.48
N PRO A 172 12.47 -10.53 -0.29
CA PRO A 172 13.64 -10.03 0.40
C PRO A 172 14.45 -11.18 1.01
N ARG A 173 15.76 -10.96 1.18
CA ARG A 173 16.57 -11.83 2.01
C ARG A 173 16.17 -11.67 3.48
N ILE A 174 16.14 -12.76 4.23
CA ILE A 174 15.69 -12.76 5.64
C ILE A 174 16.48 -11.76 6.49
N ASN A 175 17.78 -11.62 6.26
CA ASN A 175 18.64 -10.69 6.99
C ASN A 175 18.33 -9.21 6.71
N ASP A 176 17.64 -8.89 5.61
CA ASP A 176 17.37 -7.52 5.21
C ASP A 176 15.98 -7.03 5.71
N ILE A 177 15.16 -7.90 6.31
CA ILE A 177 13.80 -7.56 6.77
C ILE A 177 13.80 -6.63 7.97
N ASN A 178 14.79 -6.72 8.82
CA ASN A 178 15.03 -5.87 10.01
C ASN A 178 13.76 -5.64 10.87
N LEU A 179 13.12 -6.73 11.31
CA LEU A 179 11.91 -6.64 12.15
C LEU A 179 12.10 -5.86 13.46
N LYS A 180 13.33 -5.85 14.01
CA LYS A 180 13.64 -5.05 15.22
C LYS A 180 13.40 -3.55 15.00
N PHE A 181 13.42 -3.07 13.76
CA PHE A 181 13.11 -1.68 13.45
C PHE A 181 11.68 -1.29 13.82
N ILE A 182 10.75 -2.25 13.85
CA ILE A 182 9.37 -2.03 14.34
C ILE A 182 9.35 -1.46 15.76
N LEU A 183 10.21 -1.98 16.65
CA LEU A 183 10.31 -1.49 18.03
C LEU A 183 10.86 -0.06 18.09
N GLN A 184 11.84 0.25 17.23
CA GLN A 184 12.37 1.62 17.12
C GLN A 184 11.31 2.58 16.56
N MET A 185 10.57 2.14 15.54
CA MET A 185 9.47 2.95 14.98
C MET A 185 8.39 3.24 16.03
N GLN A 186 7.99 2.27 16.84
CA GLN A 186 7.01 2.46 17.92
C GLN A 186 7.49 3.48 18.95
N LYS A 187 8.79 3.44 19.30
CA LYS A 187 9.39 4.40 20.24
C LYS A 187 9.49 5.79 19.63
N ASN A 188 9.98 5.89 18.40
CA ASN A 188 10.33 7.17 17.78
C ASN A 188 9.13 7.87 17.14
N TYR A 189 8.09 7.12 16.72
CA TYR A 189 6.92 7.63 15.99
C TYR A 189 5.63 7.28 16.74
N SER A 190 5.61 7.47 18.04
CA SER A 190 4.54 7.05 18.97
C SER A 190 3.15 7.62 18.65
N ASP A 191 3.08 8.73 17.91
CA ASP A 191 1.82 9.36 17.47
C ASP A 191 1.19 8.65 16.27
N PHE A 192 1.92 7.71 15.63
CA PHE A 192 1.48 7.00 14.44
C PHE A 192 1.28 5.51 14.74
N THR A 193 0.38 4.90 14.00
CA THR A 193 0.23 3.45 14.05
C THR A 193 1.39 2.78 13.31
N ILE A 194 2.02 1.78 13.90
CA ILE A 194 3.10 1.03 13.26
C ILE A 194 2.59 -0.31 12.76
N GLY A 195 2.95 -0.62 11.52
CA GLY A 195 2.64 -1.87 10.83
C GLY A 195 3.85 -2.48 10.15
N HIS A 196 3.61 -3.55 9.39
CA HIS A 196 4.61 -4.25 8.60
C HIS A 196 4.02 -4.67 7.25
N SER A 197 4.73 -4.37 6.16
CA SER A 197 4.45 -4.88 4.82
C SER A 197 5.45 -5.97 4.51
N ASP A 198 4.96 -7.20 4.38
CA ASP A 198 5.75 -8.43 4.29
C ASP A 198 5.79 -8.95 2.85
N HIS A 199 6.97 -8.94 2.24
CA HIS A 199 7.23 -9.45 0.89
C HIS A 199 7.90 -10.83 0.88
N THR A 200 8.02 -11.49 2.03
CA THR A 200 8.58 -12.85 2.09
C THR A 200 7.56 -13.90 1.61
N ASN A 201 8.05 -15.08 1.25
CA ASN A 201 7.18 -16.23 0.94
C ASN A 201 6.74 -16.99 2.20
N SER A 202 7.00 -16.44 3.40
CA SER A 202 6.76 -17.08 4.69
C SER A 202 5.70 -16.34 5.50
N ILE A 203 5.00 -17.03 6.40
CA ILE A 203 4.09 -16.44 7.38
C ILE A 203 4.83 -15.99 8.65
N TYR A 204 6.05 -16.50 8.89
CA TYR A 204 6.76 -16.27 10.15
C TYR A 204 7.16 -14.82 10.37
N THR A 205 7.52 -14.10 9.32
CA THR A 205 7.84 -12.67 9.39
C THR A 205 6.65 -11.83 9.78
N SER A 206 5.48 -12.11 9.21
CA SER A 206 4.21 -11.46 9.58
C SER A 206 3.82 -11.74 11.04
N LEU A 207 3.92 -13.00 11.49
CA LEU A 207 3.65 -13.38 12.88
C LEU A 207 4.63 -12.72 13.85
N SER A 208 5.91 -12.71 13.50
CA SER A 208 6.95 -12.05 14.31
C SER A 208 6.72 -10.54 14.40
N ALA A 209 6.36 -9.87 13.28
CA ALA A 209 6.03 -8.46 13.27
C ALA A 209 4.82 -8.15 14.18
N ALA A 210 3.79 -8.99 14.12
CA ALA A 210 2.61 -8.89 14.99
C ALA A 210 2.99 -9.05 16.48
N SER A 211 3.85 -10.02 16.81
CA SER A 211 4.38 -10.24 18.16
C SER A 211 5.21 -9.08 18.67
N LEU A 212 5.94 -8.39 17.78
CA LEU A 212 6.67 -7.16 18.09
C LEU A 212 5.76 -5.92 18.20
N GLY A 213 4.45 -6.08 18.02
CA GLY A 213 3.46 -5.05 18.25
C GLY A 213 3.00 -4.29 17.01
N ALA A 214 3.34 -4.75 15.80
CA ALA A 214 2.74 -4.21 14.58
C ALA A 214 1.21 -4.36 14.62
N ARG A 215 0.48 -3.31 14.21
CA ARG A 215 -0.99 -3.25 14.24
C ARG A 215 -1.65 -3.42 12.88
N ILE A 216 -0.86 -3.31 11.84
CA ILE A 216 -1.26 -3.53 10.46
C ILE A 216 -0.24 -4.48 9.86
N ILE A 217 -0.72 -5.57 9.27
CA ILE A 217 0.11 -6.52 8.51
C ILE A 217 -0.40 -6.51 7.08
N GLU A 218 0.49 -6.29 6.13
CA GLU A 218 0.19 -6.34 4.71
C GLU A 218 0.99 -7.47 4.07
N LYS A 219 0.32 -8.27 3.24
CA LYS A 219 0.95 -9.38 2.52
C LYS A 219 0.35 -9.56 1.14
N HIS A 220 1.21 -9.78 0.14
CA HIS A 220 0.79 -10.09 -1.22
C HIS A 220 -0.01 -11.38 -1.30
N VAL A 221 -1.04 -11.37 -2.14
CA VAL A 221 -1.86 -12.53 -2.47
C VAL A 221 -1.93 -12.71 -3.98
N TYR A 222 -2.05 -13.97 -4.42
CA TYR A 222 -2.20 -14.34 -5.82
C TYR A 222 -3.14 -15.54 -5.94
N LEU A 223 -3.62 -15.80 -7.16
CA LEU A 223 -4.49 -16.91 -7.49
C LEU A 223 -3.68 -18.13 -7.93
#